data_913440a5be67a53b239858df5f4fbf75
#
_entry.id   913440a5be67a53b239858df5f4fbf75
#
_cell.length_a   1.000
_cell.length_b   1.000
_cell.length_c   1.000
_cell.angle_alpha   90.00
_cell.angle_beta   90.00
_cell.angle_gamma   90.00
#
_symmetry.space_group_name_H-M   'P 1'
#
loop_
_entity.id
_entity.type
_entity.pdbx_description
1 polymer ?
#
loop_
_entity_poly.entity_id
_entity_poly.type
_entity_poly.pdbx_seq_one_letter_code
_entity_poly.pdbx_strand_id
1 'polypeptide(L)'
;KVEVALAQSEVTVKGPLGSLSRRVAEGVTVEKSGDTLVCKVERPESRALHGTTRALLANMVRGVSQGFEKKLSLVGVGYRAQAQGDKLNLSLGFSHPVVHMMPKGVKAETPVQTDILIKGIDKQLVGQVAAEIRAYRPPEPYKGKGVRYADERVVIKETKKK
;
A
#
# COMPACT_ATOMS: atom_id res chain seq x y z
N LYS A 1 -5.82 -10.57 17.57
CA LYS A 1 -4.99 -10.43 18.76
C LYS A 1 -4.00 -9.30 18.59
N VAL A 2 -4.53 -8.14 18.73
CA VAL A 2 -3.79 -6.91 18.53
C VAL A 2 -3.78 -6.15 19.86
N GLU A 3 -2.60 -5.68 20.24
CA GLU A 3 -2.45 -4.84 21.42
C GLU A 3 -2.44 -3.38 21.01
N VAL A 4 -3.12 -2.55 21.76
CA VAL A 4 -3.21 -1.12 21.50
C VAL A 4 -2.73 -0.36 22.72
N ALA A 5 -1.78 0.55 22.51
CA ALA A 5 -1.30 1.45 23.55
C ALA A 5 -1.75 2.88 23.19
N LEU A 6 -2.39 3.56 24.14
CA LEU A 6 -2.87 4.92 23.96
C LEU A 6 -2.02 5.88 24.76
N ALA A 7 -1.42 6.85 24.07
CA ALA A 7 -0.77 8.00 24.68
C ALA A 7 -1.64 9.23 24.43
N GLN A 8 -1.33 10.37 25.04
CA GLN A 8 -2.18 11.56 24.94
C GLN A 8 -2.54 11.96 23.51
N SER A 9 -1.62 11.84 22.59
CA SER A 9 -1.86 12.27 21.20
C SER A 9 -1.41 11.24 20.18
N GLU A 10 -1.10 10.02 20.65
CA GLU A 10 -0.56 8.99 19.77
C GLU A 10 -1.17 7.64 20.11
N VAL A 11 -1.48 6.88 19.06
CA VAL A 11 -1.99 5.51 19.17
C VAL A 11 -0.96 4.57 18.58
N THR A 12 -0.55 3.58 19.34
CA THR A 12 0.35 2.53 18.88
C THR A 12 -0.43 1.22 18.82
N VAL A 13 -0.41 0.56 17.68
CA VAL A 13 -1.08 -0.71 17.46
C VAL A 13 -0.02 -1.76 17.20
N LYS A 14 -0.03 -2.82 17.98
CA LYS A 14 0.95 -3.90 17.89
C LYS A 14 0.23 -5.22 17.63
N GLY A 15 0.68 -5.95 16.65
CA GLY A 15 0.10 -7.24 16.28
C GLY A 15 1.16 -8.24 15.86
N PRO A 16 0.74 -9.45 15.47
CA PRO A 16 1.67 -10.54 15.12
C PRO A 16 2.59 -10.23 13.96
N LEU A 17 2.21 -9.30 13.07
CA LEU A 17 3.05 -8.94 11.91
C LEU A 17 3.96 -7.74 12.15
N GLY A 18 3.72 -6.97 13.22
CA GLY A 18 4.53 -5.80 13.52
C GLY A 18 3.76 -4.78 14.33
N SER A 19 4.26 -3.56 14.38
CA SER A 19 3.62 -2.47 15.11
C SER A 19 3.56 -1.20 14.26
N LEU A 20 2.49 -0.45 14.43
CA LEU A 20 2.29 0.84 13.78
C LEU A 20 1.88 1.85 14.83
N SER A 21 2.34 3.09 14.67
CA SER A 21 1.92 4.18 15.53
C SER A 21 1.52 5.37 14.67
N ARG A 22 0.55 6.15 15.17
CA ARG A 22 0.07 7.31 14.46
C ARG A 22 -0.41 8.37 15.44
N ARG A 23 -0.12 9.61 15.10
CA ARG A 23 -0.59 10.74 15.87
C ARG A 23 -2.08 10.97 15.60
N VAL A 24 -2.85 11.13 16.67
CA VAL A 24 -4.27 11.40 16.57
C VAL A 24 -4.47 12.88 16.24
N ALA A 25 -5.40 13.20 15.33
CA ALA A 25 -5.71 14.58 14.97
C ALA A 25 -6.33 15.32 16.16
N GLU A 26 -6.10 16.63 16.21
CA GLU A 26 -6.72 17.47 17.23
C GLU A 26 -8.25 17.44 17.11
N GLY A 27 -8.92 17.42 18.26
CA GLY A 27 -10.37 17.38 18.29
C GLY A 27 -10.97 15.99 18.20
N VAL A 28 -10.13 14.97 18.07
CA VAL A 28 -10.57 13.58 18.06
C VAL A 28 -9.92 12.85 19.24
N THR A 29 -10.73 12.13 19.97
CA THR A 29 -10.26 11.33 21.11
C THR A 29 -10.44 9.86 20.80
N VAL A 30 -9.43 9.07 21.11
CA VAL A 30 -9.49 7.61 20.95
C VAL A 30 -9.45 6.97 22.33
N GLU A 31 -10.43 6.12 22.60
CA GLU A 31 -10.53 5.39 23.85
C GLU A 31 -10.58 3.89 23.60
N LYS A 32 -10.00 3.13 24.51
CA LYS A 32 -10.05 1.68 24.46
C LYS A 32 -11.14 1.18 25.39
N SER A 33 -12.09 0.44 24.86
CA SER A 33 -13.18 -0.13 25.62
C SER A 33 -13.21 -1.65 25.39
N GLY A 34 -12.68 -2.43 26.33
CA GLY A 34 -12.56 -3.87 26.18
C GLY A 34 -11.76 -4.25 24.95
N ASP A 35 -12.39 -4.95 24.01
CA ASP A 35 -11.75 -5.39 22.77
C ASP A 35 -11.95 -4.40 21.61
N THR A 36 -12.55 -3.24 21.87
CA THR A 36 -12.86 -2.26 20.84
C THR A 36 -12.18 -0.92 21.08
N LEU A 37 -11.89 -0.21 20.01
CA LEU A 37 -11.44 1.16 20.06
C LEU A 37 -12.60 2.06 19.65
N VAL A 38 -12.82 3.11 20.42
CA VAL A 38 -13.88 4.08 20.17
C VAL A 38 -13.26 5.43 19.84
N CYS A 39 -13.62 5.99 18.69
CA CYS A 39 -13.20 7.34 18.31
C CYS A 39 -14.33 8.31 18.61
N LYS A 40 -14.03 9.37 19.34
CA LYS A 40 -15.01 10.39 19.72
C LYS A 40 -14.58 11.75 19.16
N VAL A 41 -15.57 12.54 18.80
CA VAL A 41 -15.35 13.90 18.31
C VAL A 41 -15.62 14.87 19.45
N GLU A 42 -14.63 15.68 19.79
CA GLU A 42 -14.76 16.71 20.82
C GLU A 42 -15.44 17.97 20.28
N ARG A 43 -15.23 18.26 18.98
CA ARG A 43 -15.76 19.45 18.33
C ARG A 43 -16.51 19.07 17.06
N PRO A 44 -17.66 19.71 16.78
CA PRO A 44 -18.38 19.44 15.53
C PRO A 44 -17.55 19.67 14.27
N GLU A 45 -16.60 20.60 14.33
CA GLU A 45 -15.69 20.92 13.22
C GLU A 45 -14.78 19.76 12.86
N SER A 46 -14.60 18.80 13.77
CA SER A 46 -13.68 17.67 13.59
C SER A 46 -14.36 16.40 13.07
N ARG A 47 -15.58 16.50 12.57
CA ARG A 47 -16.31 15.33 12.05
C ARG A 47 -15.58 14.61 10.92
N ALA A 48 -15.02 15.39 9.99
CA ALA A 48 -14.26 14.82 8.88
C ALA A 48 -13.01 14.10 9.38
N LEU A 49 -12.32 14.69 10.37
CA LEU A 49 -11.16 14.07 11.00
C LEU A 49 -11.52 12.83 11.79
N HIS A 50 -12.72 12.79 12.38
CA HIS A 50 -13.21 11.62 13.09
C HIS A 50 -13.31 10.40 12.17
N GLY A 51 -13.96 10.56 11.02
CA GLY A 51 -14.08 9.49 10.05
C GLY A 51 -12.73 9.03 9.53
N THR A 52 -11.84 9.98 9.24
CA THR A 52 -10.48 9.67 8.78
C THR A 52 -9.69 8.92 9.85
N THR A 53 -9.75 9.39 11.11
CA THR A 53 -9.04 8.73 12.21
C THR A 53 -9.52 7.32 12.41
N ARG A 54 -10.84 7.11 12.40
CA ARG A 54 -11.43 5.78 12.53
C ARG A 54 -10.94 4.84 11.44
N ALA A 55 -10.96 5.30 10.20
CA ALA A 55 -10.53 4.50 9.05
C ALA A 55 -9.03 4.16 9.15
N LEU A 56 -8.20 5.13 9.55
CA LEU A 56 -6.77 4.92 9.70
C LEU A 56 -6.46 3.91 10.80
N LEU A 57 -7.17 3.99 11.92
CA LEU A 57 -6.99 3.03 13.01
C LEU A 57 -7.44 1.63 12.61
N ALA A 58 -8.56 1.52 11.90
CA ALA A 58 -9.03 0.23 11.39
C ALA A 58 -8.01 -0.39 10.44
N ASN A 59 -7.40 0.42 9.57
CA ASN A 59 -6.36 -0.04 8.66
C ASN A 59 -5.10 -0.48 9.42
N MET A 60 -4.72 0.23 10.48
CA MET A 60 -3.58 -0.14 11.29
C MET A 60 -3.79 -1.50 11.98
N VAL A 61 -4.96 -1.69 12.58
CA VAL A 61 -5.30 -2.96 13.25
C VAL A 61 -5.29 -4.11 12.26
N ARG A 62 -5.90 -3.91 11.10
CA ARG A 62 -5.93 -4.93 10.06
C ARG A 62 -4.54 -5.22 9.51
N GLY A 63 -3.72 -4.18 9.32
CA GLY A 63 -2.37 -4.34 8.81
C GLY A 63 -1.46 -5.14 9.71
N VAL A 64 -1.48 -4.87 11.02
CA VAL A 64 -0.63 -5.59 11.97
C VAL A 64 -1.12 -7.00 12.26
N SER A 65 -2.41 -7.30 12.02
CA SER A 65 -2.97 -8.64 12.26
C SER A 65 -2.96 -9.52 11.00
N GLN A 66 -3.31 -8.99 9.85
CA GLN A 66 -3.44 -9.74 8.59
C GLN A 66 -2.46 -9.29 7.51
N GLY A 67 -2.08 -8.02 7.53
CA GLY A 67 -1.24 -7.42 6.51
C GLY A 67 -2.04 -6.99 5.28
N PHE A 68 -1.40 -6.20 4.43
CA PHE A 68 -1.97 -5.77 3.16
C PHE A 68 -1.12 -6.28 2.02
N GLU A 69 -1.77 -6.58 0.91
CA GLU A 69 -1.11 -7.04 -0.30
C GLU A 69 -1.58 -6.21 -1.49
N LYS A 70 -0.66 -5.97 -2.41
CA LYS A 70 -0.99 -5.35 -3.68
C LYS A 70 -0.24 -6.11 -4.77
N LYS A 71 -0.97 -6.62 -5.75
CA LYS A 71 -0.39 -7.39 -6.83
C LYS A 71 -0.30 -6.53 -8.08
N LEU A 72 0.87 -6.56 -8.71
CA LEU A 72 1.14 -5.85 -9.96
C LEU A 72 1.46 -6.87 -11.04
N SER A 73 1.04 -6.59 -12.26
CA SER A 73 1.33 -7.42 -13.42
C SER A 73 2.14 -6.64 -14.43
N LEU A 74 3.14 -7.27 -15.00
CA LEU A 74 3.96 -6.71 -16.07
C LEU A 74 3.45 -7.22 -17.40
N VAL A 75 3.08 -6.31 -18.27
CA VAL A 75 2.59 -6.65 -19.62
C VAL A 75 3.56 -6.08 -20.64
N GLY A 76 4.15 -6.94 -21.45
CA GLY A 76 5.10 -6.55 -22.48
C GLY A 76 6.17 -7.61 -22.68
N VAL A 77 6.65 -7.72 -23.92
CA VAL A 77 7.72 -8.67 -24.24
C VAL A 77 9.02 -8.24 -23.55
N GLY A 78 9.63 -9.16 -22.82
CA GLY A 78 10.88 -8.89 -22.11
C GLY A 78 10.76 -8.16 -20.79
N TYR A 79 9.54 -7.81 -20.38
CA TYR A 79 9.31 -7.19 -19.08
C TYR A 79 9.42 -8.23 -17.99
N ARG A 80 10.28 -7.98 -17.02
CA ARG A 80 10.53 -8.91 -15.91
C ARG A 80 10.75 -8.16 -14.61
N ALA A 81 10.45 -8.84 -13.51
CA ALA A 81 10.74 -8.36 -12.18
C ALA A 81 11.36 -9.48 -11.36
N GLN A 82 12.31 -9.12 -10.51
CA GLN A 82 12.94 -10.05 -9.59
C GLN A 82 13.16 -9.37 -8.25
N ALA A 83 12.60 -9.95 -7.21
CA ALA A 83 12.79 -9.45 -5.85
C ALA A 83 14.06 -10.06 -5.26
N GLN A 84 14.91 -9.19 -4.70
CA GLN A 84 16.15 -9.59 -4.04
C GLN A 84 16.24 -8.85 -2.70
N GLY A 85 15.82 -9.51 -1.61
CA GLY A 85 15.85 -8.90 -0.29
C GLY A 85 15.05 -7.60 -0.25
N ASP A 86 15.72 -6.50 -0.01
CA ASP A 86 15.09 -5.18 0.08
C ASP A 86 15.01 -4.46 -1.27
N LYS A 87 15.40 -5.12 -2.34
CA LYS A 87 15.44 -4.51 -3.67
C LYS A 87 14.54 -5.25 -4.62
N LEU A 88 13.96 -4.51 -5.54
CA LEU A 88 13.19 -5.06 -6.64
C LEU A 88 13.85 -4.65 -7.95
N ASN A 89 14.35 -5.62 -8.69
CA ASN A 89 14.98 -5.39 -9.97
C ASN A 89 13.93 -5.52 -11.09
N LEU A 90 13.83 -4.50 -11.92
CA LEU A 90 12.82 -4.42 -12.97
C LEU A 90 13.47 -4.24 -14.34
N SER A 91 13.05 -5.05 -15.30
CA SER A 91 13.39 -4.87 -16.72
C SER A 91 12.11 -4.42 -17.42
N LEU A 92 12.07 -3.16 -17.84
CA LEU A 92 10.84 -2.56 -18.37
C LEU A 92 11.06 -1.93 -19.76
N GLY A 93 11.99 -2.49 -20.53
CA GLY A 93 12.25 -2.00 -21.86
C GLY A 93 13.15 -0.77 -21.92
N PHE A 94 13.74 -0.38 -20.78
CA PHE A 94 14.72 0.71 -20.75
C PHE A 94 16.11 0.18 -21.10
N SER A 95 17.00 1.09 -21.44
CA SER A 95 18.40 0.75 -21.76
C SER A 95 19.18 0.22 -20.56
N HIS A 96 18.66 0.45 -19.36
CA HIS A 96 19.26 -0.05 -18.11
C HIS A 96 18.17 -0.63 -17.21
N PRO A 97 18.53 -1.57 -16.33
CA PRO A 97 17.56 -2.09 -15.39
C PRO A 97 17.16 -1.03 -14.33
N VAL A 98 15.95 -1.12 -13.84
CA VAL A 98 15.45 -0.26 -12.78
C VAL A 98 15.56 -1.04 -11.48
N VAL A 99 16.15 -0.42 -10.47
CA VAL A 99 16.23 -1.00 -9.12
C VAL A 99 15.43 -0.13 -8.18
N HIS A 100 14.40 -0.71 -7.57
CA HIS A 100 13.57 -0.01 -6.62
C HIS A 100 13.88 -0.52 -5.21
N MET A 101 14.25 0.39 -4.34
CA MET A 101 14.51 0.06 -2.94
C MET A 101 13.20 0.02 -2.17
N MET A 102 12.95 -1.08 -1.46
CA MET A 102 11.75 -1.21 -0.65
C MET A 102 11.93 -0.43 0.66
N PRO A 103 10.92 0.35 1.08
CA PRO A 103 10.98 0.98 2.39
C PRO A 103 10.88 -0.06 3.50
N LYS A 104 11.30 0.31 4.69
CA LYS A 104 11.23 -0.55 5.85
C LYS A 104 9.78 -0.95 6.13
N GLY A 105 9.52 -2.22 6.32
CA GLY A 105 8.19 -2.73 6.60
C GLY A 105 7.42 -3.16 5.36
N VAL A 106 8.01 -3.02 4.17
CA VAL A 106 7.38 -3.46 2.93
C VAL A 106 8.29 -4.49 2.26
N LYS A 107 7.71 -5.59 1.82
CA LYS A 107 8.41 -6.64 1.11
C LYS A 107 7.80 -6.87 -0.26
N ALA A 108 8.63 -7.23 -1.22
CA ALA A 108 8.18 -7.60 -2.56
C ALA A 108 8.50 -9.06 -2.80
N GLU A 109 7.60 -9.74 -3.48
CA GLU A 109 7.79 -11.12 -3.92
C GLU A 109 7.47 -11.21 -5.41
N THR A 110 8.21 -12.04 -6.10
CA THR A 110 7.98 -12.27 -7.52
C THR A 110 7.79 -13.77 -7.75
N PRO A 111 6.56 -14.27 -7.49
CA PRO A 111 6.27 -15.69 -7.71
C PRO A 111 6.44 -16.07 -9.19
N VAL A 112 6.16 -15.14 -10.09
CA VAL A 112 6.44 -15.26 -11.51
C VAL A 112 7.16 -13.99 -11.95
N GLN A 113 8.00 -14.06 -12.97
CA GLN A 113 8.77 -12.89 -13.43
C GLN A 113 7.90 -11.73 -13.89
N THR A 114 6.65 -11.98 -14.25
CA THR A 114 5.71 -10.95 -14.69
C THR A 114 4.74 -10.50 -13.61
N ASP A 115 4.81 -11.06 -12.42
CA ASP A 115 3.94 -10.70 -11.30
C ASP A 115 4.77 -10.21 -10.13
N ILE A 116 4.34 -9.10 -9.54
CA ILE A 116 4.97 -8.54 -8.34
C ILE A 116 3.92 -8.51 -7.24
N LEU A 117 4.25 -9.07 -6.09
CA LEU A 117 3.38 -9.05 -4.92
C LEU A 117 4.03 -8.18 -3.85
N ILE A 118 3.39 -7.07 -3.52
CA ILE A 118 3.86 -6.13 -2.51
C ILE A 118 3.09 -6.40 -1.23
N LYS A 119 3.80 -6.67 -0.15
CA LYS A 119 3.20 -6.97 1.17
C LYS A 119 3.73 -6.03 2.23
N GLY A 120 2.88 -5.67 3.16
CA GLY A 120 3.28 -4.84 4.30
C GLY A 120 2.17 -4.69 5.30
N ILE A 121 2.51 -4.13 6.45
CA ILE A 121 1.56 -3.88 7.53
C ILE A 121 0.88 -2.52 7.40
N ASP A 122 1.49 -1.59 6.69
CA ASP A 122 0.96 -0.24 6.50
C ASP A 122 0.35 -0.11 5.10
N LYS A 123 -0.96 0.05 5.04
CA LYS A 123 -1.68 0.16 3.78
C LYS A 123 -1.14 1.31 2.91
N GLN A 124 -0.83 2.44 3.53
CA GLN A 124 -0.33 3.61 2.82
C GLN A 124 1.03 3.32 2.16
N LEU A 125 1.95 2.67 2.88
CA LEU A 125 3.25 2.32 2.32
C LEU A 125 3.14 1.27 1.21
N VAL A 126 2.30 0.25 1.40
CA VAL A 126 2.07 -0.78 0.38
C VAL A 126 1.53 -0.14 -0.90
N GLY A 127 0.53 0.72 -0.77
CA GLY A 127 -0.03 1.44 -1.92
C GLY A 127 0.96 2.39 -2.58
N GLN A 128 1.74 3.09 -1.77
CA GLN A 128 2.77 4.01 -2.27
C GLN A 128 3.83 3.28 -3.09
N VAL A 129 4.35 2.18 -2.57
CA VAL A 129 5.36 1.38 -3.28
C VAL A 129 4.79 0.84 -4.59
N ALA A 130 3.57 0.31 -4.55
CA ALA A 130 2.92 -0.20 -5.76
C ALA A 130 2.74 0.92 -6.81
N ALA A 131 2.33 2.11 -6.38
CA ALA A 131 2.16 3.25 -7.27
C ALA A 131 3.50 3.72 -7.86
N GLU A 132 4.55 3.73 -7.07
CA GLU A 132 5.89 4.11 -7.53
C GLU A 132 6.41 3.13 -8.57
N ILE A 133 6.22 1.83 -8.36
CA ILE A 133 6.63 0.81 -9.32
C ILE A 133 5.85 0.96 -10.61
N ARG A 134 4.54 1.17 -10.52
CA ARG A 134 3.69 1.39 -11.70
C ARG A 134 4.11 2.64 -12.46
N ALA A 135 4.56 3.67 -11.77
CA ALA A 135 4.95 4.93 -12.37
C ALA A 135 6.21 4.83 -13.24
N TYR A 136 7.06 3.82 -13.03
CA TYR A 136 8.22 3.62 -13.89
C TYR A 136 7.82 3.37 -15.34
N ARG A 137 6.73 2.66 -15.54
CA ARG A 137 6.22 2.35 -16.87
C ARG A 137 4.71 2.10 -16.78
N PRO A 138 3.90 3.16 -16.70
CA PRO A 138 2.45 2.98 -16.59
C PRO A 138 1.88 2.32 -17.84
N PRO A 139 0.72 1.64 -17.73
CA PRO A 139 0.14 0.97 -18.89
C PRO A 139 -0.27 1.99 -19.97
N GLU A 140 0.08 1.67 -21.21
CA GLU A 140 -0.29 2.53 -22.33
C GLU A 140 -1.70 2.23 -22.81
N PRO A 141 -2.39 3.22 -23.41
CA PRO A 141 -3.79 3.04 -23.81
C PRO A 141 -4.01 2.23 -25.09
N TYR A 142 -2.97 1.89 -25.83
CA TYR A 142 -3.13 1.20 -27.11
C TYR A 142 -2.97 -0.31 -27.01
N LYS A 143 -1.89 -0.79 -26.40
CA LYS A 143 -1.65 -2.23 -26.25
C LYS A 143 -1.69 -2.68 -24.79
N GLY A 144 -1.79 -1.75 -23.85
CA GLY A 144 -1.82 -2.06 -22.44
C GLY A 144 -0.48 -2.48 -21.87
N LYS A 145 0.62 -2.25 -22.59
CA LYS A 145 1.96 -2.61 -22.08
C LYS A 145 2.39 -1.69 -20.96
N GLY A 146 2.97 -2.26 -19.94
CA GLY A 146 3.48 -1.54 -18.78
C GLY A 146 3.22 -2.30 -17.49
N VAL A 147 3.43 -1.62 -16.38
CA VAL A 147 3.14 -2.16 -15.05
C VAL A 147 1.74 -1.73 -14.66
N ARG A 148 0.88 -2.68 -14.32
CA ARG A 148 -0.48 -2.38 -13.90
C ARG A 148 -0.86 -3.20 -12.68
N TYR A 149 -1.88 -2.76 -11.96
CA TYR A 149 -2.44 -3.55 -10.89
C TYR A 149 -3.13 -4.79 -11.47
N ALA A 150 -3.06 -5.89 -10.74
CA ALA A 150 -3.65 -7.15 -11.21
C ALA A 150 -5.16 -7.03 -11.44
N ASP A 151 -5.82 -6.21 -10.64
CA ASP A 151 -7.26 -5.98 -10.72
C ASP A 151 -7.62 -4.71 -11.53
N GLU A 152 -6.61 -4.06 -12.11
CA GLU A 152 -6.82 -2.83 -12.85
C GLU A 152 -7.35 -3.12 -14.24
N ARG A 153 -8.38 -2.39 -14.63
CA ARG A 153 -8.89 -2.43 -15.98
C ARG A 153 -8.28 -1.28 -16.77
N VAL A 154 -7.45 -1.61 -17.74
CA VAL A 154 -6.83 -0.61 -18.60
C VAL A 154 -7.75 -0.34 -19.77
N VAL A 155 -8.11 0.94 -19.97
CA VAL A 155 -8.92 1.34 -21.11
C VAL A 155 -8.02 1.35 -22.35
N ILE A 156 -8.32 0.46 -23.29
CA ILE A 156 -7.57 0.35 -24.53
C ILE A 156 -8.23 1.23 -25.59
N LYS A 157 -7.45 2.12 -26.17
CA LYS A 157 -7.90 2.95 -27.29
C LYS A 157 -7.56 2.29 -28.59
N GLU A 158 -8.45 2.42 -29.58
CA GLU A 158 -8.17 1.91 -30.91
C GLU A 158 -7.13 2.79 -31.59
N THR A 159 -6.18 2.13 -32.28
CA THR A 159 -5.24 2.86 -33.12
C THR A 159 -5.96 3.34 -34.35
N LYS A 160 -5.72 4.60 -34.74
CA LYS A 160 -6.30 5.12 -35.98
C LYS A 160 -5.71 4.38 -37.16
N LYS A 161 -6.59 3.81 -37.96
CA LYS A 161 -6.17 3.26 -39.27
C LYS A 161 -6.01 4.41 -40.22
N LYS A 162 -4.91 4.40 -40.92
CA LYS A 162 -4.73 5.35 -42.00
C LYS A 162 -5.41 4.85 -43.26
#